data_375529df1de27bcde3c7193331642439
#
_entry.id   375529df1de27bcde3c7193331642439
#
_cell.length_a   1.000
_cell.length_b   1.000
_cell.length_c   1.000
_cell.angle_alpha   90.00
_cell.angle_beta   90.00
_cell.angle_gamma   90.00
#
_symmetry.space_group_name_H-M   'P 1'
#
loop_
_entity.id
_entity.type
_entity.pdbx_description
1 polymer ?
#
loop_
_entity_poly.entity_id
_entity_poly.type
_entity_poly.pdbx_seq_one_letter_code
_entity_poly.pdbx_strand_id
1 'polypeptide(L)'
;MMNKEQNIAIIGSNDGPTSVFISNGNQKPNLKQKFQKKRFELRKKWYALWIKPNPHTMAEVAEYIREKYDFVELTKESPKYQQLYKELRSSFVMQYEPQLLGEYAALPELKSQNEEGIKIFLDAMRVRQEKACEVPEELFYLDYYYFEKQEKDLHMEIQLESRFEYIGGSTSGKKLSKFRKIYRDVYKYYGVSEDDIKYHTKRYENLLRQLAI
;
A
#
# COMPACT_ATOMS: atom_id res chain seq x y z
N MET A 1 -35.41 -3.16 17.14
CA MET A 1 -34.22 -2.27 17.12
C MET A 1 -33.29 -2.77 16.04
N MET A 2 -33.18 -2.01 14.92
CA MET A 2 -32.29 -2.40 13.81
C MET A 2 -30.84 -2.13 14.22
N ASN A 3 -30.00 -3.16 14.25
CA ASN A 3 -28.55 -3.02 14.37
C ASN A 3 -28.04 -2.15 13.22
N LYS A 4 -27.52 -0.97 13.54
CA LYS A 4 -26.77 -0.14 12.56
C LYS A 4 -25.44 -0.83 12.34
N GLU A 5 -25.28 -1.45 11.17
CA GLU A 5 -23.96 -1.89 10.71
C GLU A 5 -23.04 -0.68 10.60
N GLN A 6 -22.01 -0.65 11.42
CA GLN A 6 -20.96 0.36 11.31
C GLN A 6 -19.81 -0.26 10.53
N ASN A 7 -19.40 0.40 9.47
CA ASN A 7 -18.25 0.00 8.69
C ASN A 7 -16.97 0.49 9.38
N ILE A 8 -16.09 -0.44 9.73
CA ILE A 8 -14.77 -0.16 10.26
C ILE A 8 -13.80 -0.23 9.09
N ALA A 9 -13.13 0.87 8.81
CA ALA A 9 -12.01 0.89 7.86
C ALA A 9 -10.72 1.01 8.66
N ILE A 10 -9.86 0.02 8.50
CA ILE A 10 -8.48 0.07 9.00
C ILE A 10 -7.62 0.56 7.85
N ILE A 11 -7.07 1.75 7.97
CA ILE A 11 -6.08 2.24 7.02
C ILE A 11 -4.72 1.96 7.66
N GLY A 12 -4.06 0.90 7.17
CA GLY A 12 -2.65 0.65 7.43
C GLY A 12 -1.82 1.47 6.44
N SER A 13 -0.84 2.22 6.94
CA SER A 13 0.36 2.53 6.19
C SER A 13 1.38 1.41 6.49
N ASN A 14 2.58 1.49 5.89
CA ASN A 14 3.64 0.50 6.13
C ASN A 14 4.03 0.31 7.62
N ASP A 15 3.56 1.17 8.50
CA ASP A 15 3.81 1.16 9.95
C ASP A 15 2.79 0.33 10.75
N GLY A 16 1.99 -0.53 10.08
CA GLY A 16 0.88 -1.24 10.67
C GLY A 16 -0.42 -0.40 10.68
N PRO A 17 -1.49 -0.85 11.36
CA PRO A 17 -2.73 -0.12 11.41
C PRO A 17 -2.55 1.17 12.25
N THR A 18 -2.15 2.25 11.59
CA THR A 18 -1.90 3.57 12.22
C THR A 18 -3.19 4.32 12.52
N SER A 19 -4.30 3.93 11.90
CA SER A 19 -5.58 4.59 12.10
C SER A 19 -6.74 3.63 11.96
N VAL A 20 -7.57 3.57 12.99
CA VAL A 20 -8.86 2.88 12.95
C VAL A 20 -9.95 3.93 12.75
N PHE A 21 -10.62 3.90 11.61
CA PHE A 21 -11.76 4.76 11.34
C PHE A 21 -13.05 3.99 11.62
N ILE A 22 -13.78 4.42 12.63
CA ILE A 22 -15.14 3.94 12.89
C ILE A 22 -16.08 4.90 12.18
N SER A 23 -16.62 4.49 11.06
CA SER A 23 -17.62 5.27 10.35
C SER A 23 -19.01 4.78 10.69
N ASN A 24 -19.88 5.70 11.14
CA ASN A 24 -21.31 5.42 11.20
C ASN A 24 -21.80 5.21 9.76
N GLY A 25 -22.10 3.96 9.39
CA GLY A 25 -22.35 3.46 8.03
C GLY A 25 -23.50 4.10 7.24
N ASN A 26 -23.98 5.27 7.65
CA ASN A 26 -25.12 5.97 7.04
C ASN A 26 -24.84 7.41 6.57
N GLN A 27 -23.59 7.85 6.52
CA GLN A 27 -23.34 9.15 5.86
C GLN A 27 -23.43 8.97 4.36
N LYS A 28 -24.57 9.35 3.78
CA LYS A 28 -24.69 9.43 2.31
C LYS A 28 -23.61 10.37 1.80
N PRO A 29 -22.80 9.93 0.79
CA PRO A 29 -21.74 10.78 0.24
C PRO A 29 -22.35 12.11 -0.23
N ASN A 30 -21.71 13.22 0.13
CA ASN A 30 -22.14 14.54 -0.31
C ASN A 30 -21.98 14.71 -1.84
N LEU A 31 -22.60 15.73 -2.42
CA LEU A 31 -22.56 15.97 -3.87
C LEU A 31 -21.12 16.11 -4.41
N LYS A 32 -20.21 16.74 -3.65
CA LYS A 32 -18.80 16.88 -4.01
C LYS A 32 -18.10 15.53 -4.09
N GLN A 33 -18.31 14.64 -3.11
CA GLN A 33 -17.76 13.29 -3.10
C GLN A 33 -18.30 12.43 -4.24
N LYS A 34 -19.61 12.53 -4.55
CA LYS A 34 -20.23 11.86 -5.70
C LYS A 34 -19.62 12.32 -7.02
N PHE A 35 -19.41 13.63 -7.17
CA PHE A 35 -18.80 14.22 -8.36
C PHE A 35 -17.33 13.77 -8.51
N GLN A 36 -16.56 13.80 -7.42
CA GLN A 36 -15.17 13.33 -7.43
C GLN A 36 -15.07 11.85 -7.80
N LYS A 37 -15.94 11.00 -7.24
CA LYS A 37 -16.01 9.58 -7.58
C LYS A 37 -16.33 9.39 -9.07
N LYS A 38 -17.37 10.09 -9.58
CA LYS A 38 -17.75 9.99 -11.00
C LYS A 38 -16.61 10.45 -11.92
N ARG A 39 -15.93 11.55 -11.58
CA ARG A 39 -14.75 12.04 -12.33
C ARG A 39 -13.63 11.03 -12.34
N PHE A 40 -13.34 10.41 -11.20
CA PHE A 40 -12.32 9.35 -11.08
C PHE A 40 -12.65 8.16 -11.98
N GLU A 41 -13.88 7.64 -11.94
CA GLU A 41 -14.31 6.52 -12.78
C GLU A 41 -14.25 6.86 -14.29
N LEU A 42 -14.63 8.08 -14.68
CA LEU A 42 -14.51 8.53 -16.07
C LEU A 42 -13.04 8.59 -16.52
N ARG A 43 -12.12 9.05 -15.64
CA ARG A 43 -10.69 9.08 -15.94
C ARG A 43 -10.13 7.67 -16.06
N LYS A 44 -10.51 6.73 -15.18
CA LYS A 44 -10.13 5.31 -15.30
C LYS A 44 -10.52 4.75 -16.67
N LYS A 45 -11.78 4.93 -17.07
CA LYS A 45 -12.28 4.47 -18.38
C LYS A 45 -11.50 5.11 -19.53
N TRP A 46 -11.22 6.38 -19.44
CA TRP A 46 -10.45 7.10 -20.48
C TRP A 46 -9.02 6.55 -20.59
N TYR A 47 -8.30 6.37 -19.47
CA TYR A 47 -6.97 5.80 -19.51
C TYR A 47 -6.96 4.36 -20.01
N ALA A 48 -7.96 3.56 -19.67
CA ALA A 48 -8.08 2.18 -20.15
C ALA A 48 -8.06 2.06 -21.69
N LEU A 49 -8.54 3.08 -22.41
CA LEU A 49 -8.52 3.11 -23.88
C LEU A 49 -7.12 3.35 -24.47
N TRP A 50 -6.19 3.90 -23.68
CA TRP A 50 -4.88 4.34 -24.15
C TRP A 50 -3.71 3.53 -23.60
N ILE A 51 -3.94 2.67 -22.61
CA ILE A 51 -2.91 1.80 -22.08
C ILE A 51 -2.53 0.76 -23.14
N LYS A 52 -1.23 0.70 -23.41
CA LYS A 52 -0.62 -0.32 -24.27
C LYS A 52 0.29 -1.19 -23.41
N PRO A 53 0.48 -2.46 -23.78
CA PRO A 53 1.42 -3.35 -23.10
C PRO A 53 2.84 -2.75 -23.13
N ASN A 54 3.45 -2.66 -21.98
CA ASN A 54 4.83 -2.24 -21.78
C ASN A 54 5.31 -2.69 -20.39
N PRO A 55 5.37 -4.01 -20.12
CA PRO A 55 5.71 -4.52 -18.82
C PRO A 55 7.21 -4.43 -18.56
N HIS A 56 7.57 -4.00 -17.34
CA HIS A 56 8.92 -4.05 -16.80
C HIS A 56 8.93 -4.81 -15.49
N THR A 57 10.07 -5.39 -15.16
CA THR A 57 10.32 -6.05 -13.87
C THR A 57 10.54 -5.01 -12.76
N MET A 58 10.42 -5.42 -11.50
CA MET A 58 10.72 -4.52 -10.38
C MET A 58 12.20 -4.10 -10.35
N ALA A 59 13.11 -4.96 -10.81
CA ALA A 59 14.53 -4.61 -10.94
C ALA A 59 14.75 -3.48 -11.95
N GLU A 60 14.10 -3.54 -13.12
CA GLU A 60 14.14 -2.46 -14.12
C GLU A 60 13.50 -1.17 -13.60
N VAL A 61 12.42 -1.29 -12.82
CA VAL A 61 11.79 -0.13 -12.16
C VAL A 61 12.74 0.49 -11.12
N ALA A 62 13.46 -0.35 -10.36
CA ALA A 62 14.46 0.11 -9.41
C ALA A 62 15.58 0.91 -10.09
N GLU A 63 16.11 0.39 -11.22
CA GLU A 63 17.10 1.09 -12.02
C GLU A 63 16.57 2.41 -12.58
N TYR A 64 15.36 2.41 -13.13
CA TYR A 64 14.70 3.61 -13.62
C TYR A 64 14.54 4.71 -12.56
N ILE A 65 14.21 4.34 -11.32
CA ILE A 65 14.10 5.28 -10.20
C ILE A 65 15.45 5.91 -9.87
N ARG A 66 16.52 5.10 -9.84
CA ARG A 66 17.88 5.57 -9.59
C ARG A 66 18.35 6.54 -10.67
N GLU A 67 18.26 6.12 -11.93
CA GLU A 67 18.82 6.86 -13.06
C GLU A 67 18.05 8.15 -13.40
N LYS A 68 16.72 8.05 -13.41
CA LYS A 68 15.89 9.18 -13.85
C LYS A 68 15.64 10.22 -12.77
N TYR A 69 15.55 9.78 -11.53
CA TYR A 69 15.08 10.64 -10.44
C TYR A 69 16.12 10.88 -9.35
N ASP A 70 17.32 10.31 -9.45
CA ASP A 70 18.39 10.43 -8.47
C ASP A 70 17.92 10.07 -7.04
N PHE A 71 17.07 9.06 -6.89
CA PHE A 71 16.78 8.53 -5.57
C PHE A 71 17.95 7.70 -5.07
N VAL A 72 18.23 7.81 -3.77
CA VAL A 72 19.22 7.00 -3.09
C VAL A 72 18.56 5.71 -2.62
N GLU A 73 19.09 4.58 -3.04
CA GLU A 73 18.68 3.29 -2.53
C GLU A 73 19.36 3.01 -1.18
N LEU A 74 18.56 2.64 -0.17
CA LEU A 74 19.12 2.20 1.10
C LEU A 74 19.67 0.79 0.99
N THR A 75 20.86 0.59 1.54
CA THR A 75 21.48 -0.73 1.58
C THR A 75 20.85 -1.61 2.67
N LYS A 76 20.95 -2.93 2.50
CA LYS A 76 20.40 -3.92 3.43
C LYS A 76 20.99 -3.83 4.84
N GLU A 77 22.20 -3.28 4.97
CA GLU A 77 22.90 -3.06 6.23
C GLU A 77 22.39 -1.84 7.00
N SER A 78 21.64 -0.96 6.33
CA SER A 78 21.08 0.23 6.96
C SER A 78 20.04 -0.14 8.04
N PRO A 79 20.15 0.36 9.28
CA PRO A 79 19.14 0.11 10.31
C PRO A 79 17.73 0.54 9.88
N LYS A 80 17.62 1.63 9.13
CA LYS A 80 16.34 2.12 8.58
C LYS A 80 15.76 1.10 7.59
N TYR A 81 16.60 0.56 6.68
CA TYR A 81 16.14 -0.48 5.75
C TYR A 81 15.63 -1.72 6.50
N GLN A 82 16.41 -2.21 7.46
CA GLN A 82 16.04 -3.41 8.24
C GLN A 82 14.72 -3.24 8.99
N GLN A 83 14.50 -2.08 9.59
CA GLN A 83 13.24 -1.76 10.25
C GLN A 83 12.08 -1.78 9.26
N LEU A 84 12.18 -1.05 8.15
CA LEU A 84 11.12 -0.97 7.13
C LEU A 84 10.85 -2.31 6.45
N TYR A 85 11.91 -3.09 6.19
CA TYR A 85 11.78 -4.45 5.67
C TYR A 85 10.98 -5.33 6.64
N LYS A 86 11.31 -5.30 7.93
CA LYS A 86 10.62 -6.07 8.97
C LYS A 86 9.15 -5.65 9.09
N GLU A 87 8.84 -4.37 9.04
CA GLU A 87 7.49 -3.83 9.11
C GLU A 87 6.66 -4.24 7.88
N LEU A 88 7.19 -4.06 6.68
CA LEU A 88 6.50 -4.47 5.45
C LEU A 88 6.30 -5.98 5.41
N ARG A 89 7.34 -6.74 5.77
CA ARG A 89 7.31 -8.20 5.79
C ARG A 89 6.26 -8.73 6.76
N SER A 90 6.19 -8.20 7.99
CA SER A 90 5.16 -8.60 8.96
C SER A 90 3.74 -8.34 8.44
N SER A 91 3.53 -7.20 7.77
CA SER A 91 2.25 -6.87 7.15
C SER A 91 1.89 -7.86 6.04
N PHE A 92 2.89 -8.29 5.24
CA PHE A 92 2.68 -9.24 4.15
C PHE A 92 2.46 -10.66 4.65
N VAL A 93 3.15 -11.10 5.71
CA VAL A 93 2.85 -12.36 6.39
C VAL A 93 1.39 -12.38 6.85
N MET A 94 0.94 -11.34 7.53
CA MET A 94 -0.45 -11.24 8.01
C MET A 94 -1.48 -11.24 6.89
N GLN A 95 -1.12 -10.75 5.71
CA GLN A 95 -2.04 -10.60 4.57
C GLN A 95 -2.05 -11.81 3.65
N TYR A 96 -0.88 -12.39 3.36
CA TYR A 96 -0.73 -13.42 2.31
C TYR A 96 -0.50 -14.82 2.86
N GLU A 97 0.12 -14.93 4.04
CA GLU A 97 0.46 -16.22 4.66
C GLU A 97 0.06 -16.26 6.17
N PRO A 98 -1.18 -15.87 6.51
CA PRO A 98 -1.59 -15.76 7.91
C PRO A 98 -1.46 -17.09 8.67
N GLN A 99 -1.51 -18.24 7.97
CA GLN A 99 -1.33 -19.56 8.59
C GLN A 99 0.04 -19.73 9.28
N LEU A 100 1.06 -18.96 8.89
CA LEU A 100 2.37 -18.95 9.55
C LEU A 100 2.31 -18.40 11.00
N LEU A 101 1.21 -17.74 11.35
CA LEU A 101 0.99 -17.19 12.70
C LEU A 101 0.35 -18.19 13.68
N GLY A 102 0.04 -19.42 13.23
CA GLY A 102 -0.58 -20.44 14.08
C GLY A 102 -1.92 -19.96 14.69
N GLU A 103 -2.01 -19.91 16.00
CA GLU A 103 -3.23 -19.47 16.71
C GLU A 103 -3.61 -18.00 16.45
N TYR A 104 -2.67 -17.16 16.01
CA TYR A 104 -2.89 -15.74 15.64
C TYR A 104 -3.25 -15.54 14.16
N ALA A 105 -3.52 -16.61 13.41
CA ALA A 105 -3.86 -16.53 11.98
C ALA A 105 -5.16 -15.76 11.72
N ALA A 106 -6.17 -15.96 12.57
CA ALA A 106 -7.45 -15.27 12.47
C ALA A 106 -7.32 -13.78 12.79
N LEU A 107 -8.10 -12.95 12.06
CA LEU A 107 -8.21 -11.54 12.43
C LEU A 107 -8.99 -11.41 13.75
N PRO A 108 -8.51 -10.60 14.70
CA PRO A 108 -9.28 -10.29 15.90
C PRO A 108 -10.64 -9.67 15.56
N GLU A 109 -11.65 -10.03 16.31
CA GLU A 109 -12.98 -9.44 16.17
C GLU A 109 -13.16 -8.25 17.10
N LEU A 110 -13.73 -7.16 16.59
CA LEU A 110 -14.13 -6.04 17.43
C LEU A 110 -15.49 -6.36 18.08
N LYS A 111 -15.45 -6.89 19.31
CA LYS A 111 -16.66 -7.34 20.06
C LYS A 111 -17.52 -6.18 20.57
N SER A 112 -16.92 -5.02 20.81
CA SER A 112 -17.62 -3.82 21.29
C SER A 112 -16.95 -2.57 20.74
N GLN A 113 -17.76 -1.53 20.48
CA GLN A 113 -17.29 -0.24 19.95
C GLN A 113 -17.06 0.81 21.05
N ASN A 114 -17.16 0.41 22.32
CA ASN A 114 -16.74 1.26 23.41
C ASN A 114 -15.20 1.32 23.49
N GLU A 115 -14.67 2.23 24.29
CA GLU A 115 -13.23 2.46 24.44
C GLU A 115 -12.48 1.18 24.86
N GLU A 116 -13.05 0.40 25.77
CA GLU A 116 -12.48 -0.85 26.24
C GLU A 116 -12.42 -1.91 25.13
N GLY A 117 -13.50 -2.10 24.35
CA GLY A 117 -13.53 -3.03 23.24
C GLY A 117 -12.56 -2.66 22.13
N ILE A 118 -12.42 -1.37 21.83
CA ILE A 118 -11.42 -0.87 20.87
C ILE A 118 -10.00 -1.15 21.38
N LYS A 119 -9.72 -0.90 22.65
CA LYS A 119 -8.41 -1.17 23.24
C LYS A 119 -8.04 -2.65 23.15
N ILE A 120 -8.95 -3.55 23.54
CA ILE A 120 -8.72 -5.01 23.44
C ILE A 120 -8.43 -5.41 21.99
N PHE A 121 -9.20 -4.88 21.02
CA PHE A 121 -8.97 -5.15 19.61
C PHE A 121 -7.58 -4.67 19.13
N LEU A 122 -7.17 -3.45 19.50
CA LEU A 122 -5.86 -2.91 19.13
C LEU A 122 -4.71 -3.68 19.77
N ASP A 123 -4.85 -4.10 21.03
CA ASP A 123 -3.86 -4.93 21.72
C ASP A 123 -3.73 -6.31 21.02
N ALA A 124 -4.83 -6.93 20.62
CA ALA A 124 -4.80 -8.19 19.88
C ALA A 124 -4.15 -8.02 18.49
N MET A 125 -4.41 -6.90 17.80
CA MET A 125 -3.75 -6.60 16.53
C MET A 125 -2.25 -6.38 16.70
N ARG A 126 -1.82 -5.73 17.78
CA ARG A 126 -0.40 -5.53 18.10
C ARG A 126 0.29 -6.87 18.36
N VAL A 127 -0.28 -7.74 19.18
CA VAL A 127 0.26 -9.09 19.44
C VAL A 127 0.40 -9.88 18.14
N ARG A 128 -0.62 -9.83 17.28
CA ARG A 128 -0.59 -10.48 15.97
C ARG A 128 0.54 -9.96 15.09
N GLN A 129 0.79 -8.65 15.09
CA GLN A 129 1.91 -8.04 14.35
C GLN A 129 3.27 -8.44 14.94
N GLU A 130 3.41 -8.49 16.26
CA GLU A 130 4.62 -8.96 16.93
C GLU A 130 4.93 -10.40 16.51
N LYS A 131 3.92 -11.29 16.50
CA LYS A 131 4.07 -12.68 16.02
C LYS A 131 4.45 -12.76 14.54
N ALA A 132 3.92 -11.89 13.71
CA ALA A 132 4.32 -11.81 12.30
C ALA A 132 5.80 -11.40 12.13
N CYS A 133 6.32 -10.57 13.03
CA CYS A 133 7.74 -10.21 13.05
C CYS A 133 8.65 -11.37 13.46
N GLU A 134 8.15 -12.34 14.25
CA GLU A 134 8.89 -13.50 14.71
C GLU A 134 8.98 -14.65 13.68
N VAL A 135 8.15 -14.60 12.61
CA VAL A 135 8.20 -15.62 11.54
C VAL A 135 9.61 -15.65 10.93
N PRO A 136 10.27 -16.81 10.82
CA PRO A 136 11.60 -16.92 10.22
C PRO A 136 11.65 -16.40 8.78
N GLU A 137 12.77 -15.80 8.38
CA GLU A 137 12.91 -15.22 7.04
C GLU A 137 12.93 -16.33 5.97
N GLU A 138 13.42 -17.51 6.32
CA GLU A 138 13.44 -18.69 5.44
C GLU A 138 12.05 -19.17 5.04
N LEU A 139 11.04 -18.91 5.89
CA LEU A 139 9.65 -19.26 5.58
C LEU A 139 8.94 -18.18 4.76
N PHE A 140 9.35 -16.94 4.92
CA PHE A 140 8.74 -15.82 4.21
C PHE A 140 9.75 -14.68 4.05
N TYR A 141 10.23 -14.46 2.83
CA TYR A 141 11.14 -13.37 2.49
C TYR A 141 10.49 -12.41 1.49
N LEU A 142 11.03 -11.20 1.39
CA LEU A 142 10.67 -10.19 0.39
C LEU A 142 11.89 -9.89 -0.49
N ASP A 143 11.64 -9.68 -1.78
CA ASP A 143 12.61 -9.06 -2.69
C ASP A 143 12.32 -7.55 -2.74
N TYR A 144 12.96 -6.84 -1.81
CA TYR A 144 12.58 -5.51 -1.41
C TYR A 144 13.65 -4.47 -1.74
N TYR A 145 13.21 -3.36 -2.31
CA TYR A 145 14.01 -2.16 -2.60
C TYR A 145 13.37 -0.96 -1.89
N TYR A 146 14.21 -0.15 -1.27
CA TYR A 146 13.76 1.08 -0.64
C TYR A 146 14.59 2.25 -1.12
N PHE A 147 13.90 3.26 -1.60
CA PHE A 147 14.45 4.48 -2.16
C PHE A 147 14.00 5.69 -1.40
N GLU A 148 14.94 6.62 -1.13
CA GLU A 148 14.60 7.91 -0.56
C GLU A 148 15.23 9.06 -1.34
N LYS A 149 14.56 10.19 -1.34
CA LYS A 149 15.08 11.44 -1.87
C LYS A 149 14.67 12.59 -0.99
N GLN A 150 15.68 13.35 -0.51
CA GLN A 150 15.47 14.58 0.23
C GLN A 150 15.71 15.78 -0.69
N GLU A 151 14.72 16.63 -0.83
CA GLU A 151 14.83 17.96 -1.40
C GLU A 151 14.55 18.98 -0.29
N LYS A 152 14.88 20.28 -0.50
CA LYS A 152 14.82 21.33 0.54
C LYS A 152 13.60 21.24 1.48
N ASP A 153 12.39 21.12 0.91
CA ASP A 153 11.13 21.13 1.67
C ASP A 153 10.25 19.90 1.33
N LEU A 154 10.84 18.84 0.79
CA LEU A 154 10.11 17.66 0.33
C LEU A 154 10.95 16.41 0.57
N HIS A 155 10.45 15.51 1.39
CA HIS A 155 10.98 14.16 1.54
C HIS A 155 10.09 13.18 0.77
N MET A 156 10.70 12.29 0.01
CA MET A 156 10.01 11.33 -0.84
C MET A 156 10.60 9.95 -0.62
N GLU A 157 9.74 8.95 -0.53
CA GLU A 157 10.11 7.56 -0.36
C GLU A 157 9.35 6.70 -1.39
N ILE A 158 10.04 5.71 -1.96
CA ILE A 158 9.44 4.71 -2.85
C ILE A 158 9.92 3.32 -2.39
N GLN A 159 9.01 2.40 -2.33
CA GLN A 159 9.24 1.02 -1.94
C GLN A 159 8.78 0.11 -3.06
N LEU A 160 9.60 -0.88 -3.41
CA LEU A 160 9.26 -1.90 -4.39
C LEU A 160 9.40 -3.27 -3.75
N GLU A 161 8.51 -4.17 -4.09
CA GLU A 161 8.59 -5.57 -3.70
C GLU A 161 8.15 -6.46 -4.88
N SER A 162 9.02 -7.41 -5.26
CA SER A 162 8.89 -8.14 -6.53
C SER A 162 7.89 -9.29 -6.46
N ARG A 163 7.84 -10.05 -5.37
CA ARG A 163 6.99 -11.26 -5.26
C ARG A 163 5.49 -10.96 -5.29
N PHE A 164 5.09 -9.85 -4.68
CA PHE A 164 3.69 -9.43 -4.56
C PHE A 164 3.35 -8.24 -5.46
N GLU A 165 4.28 -7.88 -6.36
CA GLU A 165 4.11 -6.77 -7.31
C GLU A 165 3.69 -5.47 -6.61
N TYR A 166 4.34 -5.17 -5.47
CA TYR A 166 3.99 -4.02 -4.66
C TYR A 166 4.86 -2.81 -4.99
N ILE A 167 4.21 -1.68 -5.20
CA ILE A 167 4.84 -0.36 -5.28
C ILE A 167 4.19 0.51 -4.23
N GLY A 168 4.95 0.87 -3.20
CA GLY A 168 4.56 1.80 -2.15
C GLY A 168 5.23 3.15 -2.32
N GLY A 169 4.67 4.17 -1.68
CA GLY A 169 5.33 5.47 -1.66
C GLY A 169 4.73 6.40 -0.63
N SER A 170 5.61 7.16 0.02
CA SER A 170 5.24 8.17 0.98
C SER A 170 5.94 9.49 0.69
N THR A 171 5.39 10.56 1.21
CA THR A 171 5.98 11.89 1.05
C THR A 171 5.55 12.81 2.17
N SER A 172 6.48 13.67 2.61
CA SER A 172 6.20 14.70 3.59
C SER A 172 6.79 16.05 3.15
N GLY A 173 6.19 17.14 3.59
CA GLY A 173 6.64 18.50 3.26
C GLY A 173 5.78 19.24 2.25
N LYS A 174 6.38 20.18 1.52
CA LYS A 174 5.70 21.00 0.52
C LYS A 174 5.83 20.38 -0.88
N LYS A 175 5.00 20.83 -1.85
CA LYS A 175 5.06 20.40 -3.26
C LYS A 175 4.72 18.92 -3.49
N LEU A 176 3.76 18.38 -2.77
CA LEU A 176 3.27 16.99 -2.92
C LEU A 176 2.91 16.61 -4.37
N SER A 177 2.56 17.61 -5.21
CA SER A 177 2.28 17.39 -6.64
C SER A 177 3.49 16.89 -7.42
N LYS A 178 4.73 17.21 -6.98
CA LYS A 178 5.97 16.72 -7.59
C LYS A 178 6.08 15.21 -7.36
N PHE A 179 5.91 14.76 -6.12
CA PHE A 179 5.93 13.34 -5.80
C PHE A 179 4.87 12.57 -6.58
N ARG A 180 3.63 13.09 -6.65
CA ARG A 180 2.56 12.44 -7.42
C ARG A 180 2.91 12.27 -8.90
N LYS A 181 3.62 13.22 -9.51
CA LYS A 181 4.08 13.10 -10.91
C LYS A 181 5.12 11.99 -11.05
N ILE A 182 6.12 11.96 -10.16
CA ILE A 182 7.16 10.92 -10.14
C ILE A 182 6.50 9.55 -9.93
N TYR A 183 5.68 9.41 -8.91
CA TYR A 183 5.03 8.16 -8.54
C TYR A 183 4.15 7.61 -9.67
N ARG A 184 3.38 8.49 -10.33
CA ARG A 184 2.61 8.14 -11.53
C ARG A 184 3.49 7.69 -12.70
N ASP A 185 4.64 8.33 -12.89
CA ASP A 185 5.57 7.98 -13.94
C ASP A 185 6.25 6.63 -13.68
N VAL A 186 6.59 6.34 -12.43
CA VAL A 186 7.08 5.01 -12.00
C VAL A 186 6.05 3.93 -12.33
N TYR A 187 4.76 4.13 -12.03
CA TYR A 187 3.70 3.19 -12.40
C TYR A 187 3.54 3.04 -13.92
N LYS A 188 3.71 4.11 -14.69
CA LYS A 188 3.68 4.03 -16.15
C LYS A 188 4.85 3.22 -16.71
N TYR A 189 6.04 3.40 -16.13
CA TYR A 189 7.21 2.64 -16.51
C TYR A 189 7.06 1.17 -16.13
N TYR A 190 6.60 0.86 -14.91
CA TYR A 190 6.29 -0.51 -14.51
C TYR A 190 5.34 -1.18 -15.50
N GLY A 191 4.36 -0.44 -15.99
CA GLY A 191 3.47 -0.84 -17.08
C GLY A 191 2.68 -2.11 -16.79
N VAL A 192 2.17 -2.72 -17.86
CA VAL A 192 1.31 -3.91 -17.83
C VAL A 192 1.56 -4.79 -19.05
N SER A 193 1.32 -6.09 -18.94
CA SER A 193 1.33 -7.04 -20.04
C SER A 193 -0.01 -7.07 -20.79
N GLU A 194 -0.07 -7.79 -21.91
CA GLU A 194 -1.33 -8.08 -22.62
C GLU A 194 -2.30 -8.86 -21.73
N ASP A 195 -1.79 -9.84 -20.99
CA ASP A 195 -2.57 -10.63 -20.06
C ASP A 195 -3.10 -9.81 -18.90
N ASP A 196 -2.33 -8.86 -18.37
CA ASP A 196 -2.79 -7.93 -17.35
C ASP A 196 -4.00 -7.13 -17.81
N ILE A 197 -3.96 -6.63 -19.05
CA ILE A 197 -5.07 -5.87 -19.64
C ILE A 197 -6.27 -6.79 -19.88
N LYS A 198 -6.04 -7.96 -20.45
CA LYS A 198 -7.09 -8.92 -20.82
C LYS A 198 -7.85 -9.45 -19.60
N TYR A 199 -7.13 -9.78 -18.53
CA TYR A 199 -7.69 -10.39 -17.33
C TYR A 199 -7.96 -9.40 -16.20
N HIS A 200 -7.71 -8.10 -16.42
CA HIS A 200 -7.89 -7.05 -15.41
C HIS A 200 -7.18 -7.37 -14.10
N THR A 201 -5.91 -7.75 -14.18
CA THR A 201 -5.12 -8.13 -13.01
C THR A 201 -4.98 -6.98 -12.00
N LYS A 202 -4.52 -7.28 -10.80
CA LYS A 202 -4.22 -6.29 -9.76
C LYS A 202 -3.23 -5.22 -10.26
N ARG A 203 -2.24 -5.63 -11.07
CA ARG A 203 -1.25 -4.75 -11.70
C ARG A 203 -1.92 -3.72 -12.61
N TYR A 204 -2.81 -4.15 -13.50
CA TYR A 204 -3.58 -3.27 -14.38
C TYR A 204 -4.50 -2.31 -13.61
N GLU A 205 -5.23 -2.82 -12.63
CA GLU A 205 -6.12 -2.00 -11.80
C GLU A 205 -5.36 -0.94 -10.98
N ASN A 206 -4.16 -1.29 -10.47
CA ASN A 206 -3.30 -0.36 -9.76
C ASN A 206 -2.78 0.75 -10.69
N LEU A 207 -2.32 0.39 -11.91
CA LEU A 207 -1.90 1.38 -12.90
C LEU A 207 -3.04 2.35 -13.23
N LEU A 208 -4.23 1.84 -13.56
CA LEU A 208 -5.42 2.68 -13.83
C LEU A 208 -5.74 3.62 -12.68
N ARG A 209 -5.67 3.11 -11.44
CA ARG A 209 -5.92 3.91 -10.23
C ARG A 209 -4.93 5.06 -10.13
N GLN A 210 -3.63 4.79 -10.31
CA GLN A 210 -2.59 5.82 -10.22
C GLN A 210 -2.69 6.87 -11.34
N LEU A 211 -3.11 6.48 -12.53
CA LEU A 211 -3.35 7.42 -13.63
C LEU A 211 -4.58 8.30 -13.41
N ALA A 212 -5.60 7.79 -12.73
CA ALA A 212 -6.86 8.48 -12.52
C ALA A 212 -6.85 9.50 -11.35
N ILE A 213 -5.93 9.38 -10.40
CA ILE A 213 -5.72 10.35 -9.31
C ILE A 213 -5.07 11.61 -9.87
#